data_45ecee4c40b754d673aef59e933af701
#
_entry.id   45ecee4c40b754d673aef59e933af701
#
_cell.length_a   1.000
_cell.length_b   1.000
_cell.length_c   1.000
_cell.angle_alpha   90.00
_cell.angle_beta   90.00
_cell.angle_gamma   90.00
#
_symmetry.space_group_name_H-M   'P 1'
#
loop_
_entity.id
_entity.type
_entity.pdbx_description
1 polymer ?
#
loop_
_entity_poly.entity_id
_entity_poly.type
_entity_poly.pdbx_seq_one_letter_code
_entity_poly.pdbx_strand_id
1 'polypeptide(L)'
;MGLLQEKLAKYDLPQKFMAQGVYPYFREIEGKQGTEVEMGGHEVLMFGSNAYTGLTGDERVIEAGINAMHKYGSGCAGSRFLNGTLDLHVQLEKELAAFVGKDEALCFSTGFTVNSGVIPALTDRNDYIICDDRDHASIVDGRRLSFSQQLKYKHNDMADL
;
A
#
# COMPACT_ATOMS: atom_id res chain seq x y z
N MET A 1 9.53 4.01 -35.92
CA MET A 1 9.46 3.99 -34.44
C MET A 1 8.22 3.20 -34.06
N GLY A 2 8.25 2.33 -33.05
CA GLY A 2 7.06 1.58 -32.65
C GLY A 2 6.07 2.45 -31.87
N LEU A 3 4.79 2.09 -31.87
CA LEU A 3 3.70 2.81 -31.21
C LEU A 3 4.01 3.14 -29.73
N LEU A 4 4.68 2.24 -29.01
CA LEU A 4 5.10 2.44 -27.62
C LEU A 4 6.15 3.57 -27.51
N GLN A 5 7.13 3.59 -28.41
CA GLN A 5 8.18 4.63 -28.44
C GLN A 5 7.57 6.01 -28.73
N GLU A 6 6.58 6.10 -29.61
CA GLU A 6 5.87 7.34 -29.90
C GLU A 6 5.06 7.85 -28.69
N LYS A 7 4.45 6.94 -27.92
CA LYS A 7 3.76 7.28 -26.67
C LYS A 7 4.72 7.75 -25.59
N LEU A 8 5.83 7.05 -25.41
CA LEU A 8 6.85 7.41 -24.40
C LEU A 8 7.56 8.73 -24.71
N ALA A 9 7.80 9.02 -26.00
CA ALA A 9 8.41 10.27 -26.42
C ALA A 9 7.59 11.53 -26.05
N LYS A 10 6.28 11.36 -25.81
CA LYS A 10 5.39 12.45 -25.36
C LYS A 10 5.41 12.67 -23.84
N TYR A 11 6.00 11.75 -23.09
CA TYR A 11 6.08 11.81 -21.63
C TYR A 11 7.48 12.23 -21.19
N ASP A 12 7.74 13.53 -21.22
CA ASP A 12 9.03 14.13 -20.90
C ASP A 12 9.03 15.00 -19.63
N LEU A 13 7.89 15.02 -18.91
CA LEU A 13 7.71 15.86 -17.73
C LEU A 13 8.72 15.56 -16.60
N PRO A 14 8.98 14.26 -16.24
CA PRO A 14 10.00 13.95 -15.25
C PRO A 14 11.39 14.45 -15.64
N GLN A 15 11.78 14.29 -16.90
CA GLN A 15 13.07 14.74 -17.41
C GLN A 15 13.23 16.28 -17.34
N LYS A 16 12.15 17.01 -17.60
CA LYS A 16 12.11 18.47 -17.45
C LYS A 16 12.33 18.90 -16.00
N PHE A 17 11.68 18.24 -15.04
CA PHE A 17 11.89 18.52 -13.62
C PHE A 17 13.28 18.09 -13.13
N MET A 18 13.82 16.98 -13.62
CA MET A 18 15.19 16.56 -13.33
C MET A 18 16.19 17.61 -13.81
N ALA A 19 16.02 18.13 -15.03
CA ALA A 19 16.88 19.18 -15.61
C ALA A 19 16.83 20.50 -14.83
N GLN A 20 15.73 20.77 -14.13
CA GLN A 20 15.56 21.95 -13.27
C GLN A 20 16.01 21.71 -11.82
N GLY A 21 16.47 20.50 -11.46
CA GLY A 21 16.85 20.14 -10.09
C GLY A 21 15.69 20.05 -9.09
N VAL A 22 14.44 19.99 -9.57
CA VAL A 22 13.22 19.96 -8.73
C VAL A 22 12.48 18.62 -8.79
N TYR A 23 13.19 17.53 -9.02
CA TYR A 23 12.65 16.16 -9.04
C TYR A 23 12.98 15.43 -7.73
N PRO A 24 12.08 15.41 -6.74
CA PRO A 24 12.36 14.88 -5.40
C PRO A 24 12.12 13.38 -5.25
N TYR A 25 11.76 12.67 -6.32
CA TYR A 25 11.33 11.28 -6.28
C TYR A 25 12.49 10.31 -6.48
N PHE A 26 12.33 9.06 -6.02
CA PHE A 26 13.25 7.94 -6.17
C PHE A 26 14.67 8.24 -5.62
N ARG A 27 14.75 8.96 -4.52
CA ARG A 27 16.02 9.19 -3.82
C ARG A 27 16.40 7.92 -3.07
N GLU A 28 17.63 7.49 -3.24
CA GLU A 28 18.17 6.32 -2.55
C GLU A 28 18.42 6.63 -1.08
N ILE A 29 17.99 5.73 -0.20
CA ILE A 29 18.28 5.75 1.24
C ILE A 29 19.30 4.66 1.50
N GLU A 30 20.39 5.02 2.15
CA GLU A 30 21.45 4.12 2.53
C GLU A 30 21.34 3.77 4.02
N GLY A 31 21.40 2.49 4.36
CA GLY A 31 21.34 2.01 5.74
C GLY A 31 19.95 1.86 6.35
N LYS A 32 19.88 1.95 7.69
CA LYS A 32 18.65 1.76 8.46
C LYS A 32 17.65 2.91 8.24
N GLN A 33 16.39 2.58 8.11
CA GLN A 33 15.31 3.56 7.98
C GLN A 33 14.84 4.00 9.37
N GLY A 34 15.34 5.12 9.85
CA GLY A 34 15.00 5.76 11.11
C GLY A 34 14.48 7.18 10.93
N THR A 35 14.60 7.98 11.97
CA THR A 35 14.34 9.44 11.94
C THR A 35 15.46 10.21 11.26
N GLU A 36 16.66 9.63 11.25
CA GLU A 36 17.85 10.10 10.56
C GLU A 36 18.26 9.03 9.56
N VAL A 37 18.50 9.42 8.31
CA VAL A 37 18.86 8.51 7.23
C VAL A 37 19.97 9.11 6.38
N GLU A 38 20.77 8.26 5.75
CA GLU A 38 21.78 8.68 4.78
C GLU A 38 21.19 8.71 3.38
N MET A 39 21.37 9.83 2.68
CA MET A 39 20.94 10.04 1.30
C MET A 39 22.03 10.74 0.50
N GLY A 40 22.61 10.06 -0.49
CA GLY A 40 23.63 10.63 -1.35
C GLY A 40 24.86 11.12 -0.57
N GLY A 41 25.29 10.39 0.45
CA GLY A 41 26.41 10.72 1.32
C GLY A 41 26.14 11.84 2.34
N HIS A 42 24.91 12.20 2.57
CA HIS A 42 24.50 13.20 3.56
C HIS A 42 23.52 12.60 4.57
N GLU A 43 23.73 12.89 5.85
CA GLU A 43 22.76 12.60 6.91
C GLU A 43 21.63 13.62 6.84
N VAL A 44 20.38 13.13 6.76
CA VAL A 44 19.18 13.95 6.65
C VAL A 44 18.08 13.48 7.59
N LEU A 45 17.23 14.41 8.05
CA LEU A 45 16.07 14.10 8.85
C LEU A 45 14.92 13.59 7.97
N MET A 46 14.34 12.44 8.34
CA MET A 46 13.26 11.81 7.59
C MET A 46 11.88 12.23 8.14
N PHE A 47 11.24 13.20 7.49
CA PHE A 47 9.88 13.63 7.82
C PHE A 47 8.79 12.96 6.95
N GLY A 48 9.18 12.23 5.91
CA GLY A 48 8.27 11.61 4.93
C GLY A 48 8.02 10.11 5.16
N SER A 49 8.26 9.59 6.37
CA SER A 49 8.11 8.16 6.66
C SER A 49 6.68 7.77 6.99
N ASN A 50 6.26 6.58 6.52
CA ASN A 50 5.02 5.91 6.95
C ASN A 50 5.22 5.00 8.18
N ALA A 51 6.41 4.96 8.77
CA ALA A 51 6.72 4.18 9.97
C ALA A 51 6.23 4.90 11.25
N TYR A 52 4.91 5.17 11.32
CA TYR A 52 4.31 5.98 12.41
C TYR A 52 4.57 5.45 13.82
N THR A 53 4.73 4.13 13.97
CA THR A 53 4.99 3.48 15.27
C THR A 53 6.47 3.35 15.61
N GLY A 54 7.37 3.68 14.68
CA GLY A 54 8.82 3.55 14.86
C GLY A 54 9.35 2.12 14.96
N LEU A 55 8.54 1.12 14.65
CA LEU A 55 8.89 -0.31 14.81
C LEU A 55 9.75 -0.87 13.68
N THR A 56 10.01 -0.12 12.62
CA THR A 56 10.79 -0.59 11.45
C THR A 56 12.22 -1.03 11.83
N GLY A 57 12.82 -0.36 12.83
CA GLY A 57 14.16 -0.67 13.32
C GLY A 57 14.20 -1.39 14.69
N ASP A 58 13.05 -1.85 15.21
CA ASP A 58 12.99 -2.54 16.50
C ASP A 58 13.61 -3.94 16.38
N GLU A 59 14.62 -4.23 17.19
CA GLU A 59 15.36 -5.51 17.15
C GLU A 59 14.44 -6.72 17.38
N ARG A 60 13.38 -6.60 18.19
CA ARG A 60 12.41 -7.68 18.43
C ARG A 60 11.64 -8.03 17.14
N VAL A 61 11.31 -7.02 16.33
CA VAL A 61 10.61 -7.21 15.04
C VAL A 61 11.58 -7.82 14.02
N ILE A 62 12.82 -7.35 14.00
CA ILE A 62 13.87 -7.88 13.11
C ILE A 62 14.12 -9.36 13.43
N GLU A 63 14.35 -9.70 14.70
CA GLU A 63 14.58 -11.08 15.12
C GLU A 63 13.39 -12.00 14.82
N ALA A 64 12.17 -11.53 15.02
CA ALA A 64 10.97 -12.28 14.65
C ALA A 64 10.94 -12.57 13.14
N GLY A 65 11.32 -11.59 12.31
CA GLY A 65 11.45 -11.76 10.85
C GLY A 65 12.53 -12.79 10.48
N ILE A 66 13.71 -12.71 11.10
CA ILE A 66 14.82 -13.66 10.89
C ILE A 66 14.37 -15.09 11.24
N ASN A 67 13.74 -15.27 12.40
CA ASN A 67 13.23 -16.57 12.83
C ASN A 67 12.17 -17.13 11.90
N ALA A 68 11.27 -16.28 11.40
CA ALA A 68 10.27 -16.68 10.41
C ALA A 68 10.93 -17.12 9.09
N MET A 69 11.96 -16.41 8.62
CA MET A 69 12.70 -16.78 7.42
C MET A 69 13.44 -18.12 7.59
N HIS A 70 14.00 -18.40 8.75
CA HIS A 70 14.60 -19.71 9.03
C HIS A 70 13.58 -20.84 9.04
N LYS A 71 12.36 -20.59 9.54
CA LYS A 71 11.31 -21.61 9.62
C LYS A 71 10.61 -21.86 8.29
N TYR A 72 10.30 -20.80 7.54
CA TYR A 72 9.42 -20.87 6.36
C TYR A 72 10.13 -20.61 5.03
N GLY A 73 11.36 -20.11 5.05
CA GLY A 73 12.05 -19.60 3.87
C GLY A 73 11.70 -18.13 3.59
N SER A 74 12.12 -17.64 2.43
CA SER A 74 12.02 -16.23 2.06
C SER A 74 10.64 -15.82 1.50
N GLY A 75 9.68 -16.74 1.41
CA GLY A 75 8.35 -16.45 0.88
C GLY A 75 7.44 -17.66 0.81
N CYS A 76 6.23 -17.44 0.32
CA CYS A 76 5.22 -18.47 0.14
C CYS A 76 5.27 -19.06 -1.28
N ALA A 77 5.11 -20.37 -1.42
CA ALA A 77 5.17 -21.06 -2.70
C ALA A 77 3.92 -20.87 -3.59
N GLY A 78 2.89 -20.17 -3.09
CA GLY A 78 1.67 -19.90 -3.82
C GLY A 78 0.75 -18.90 -3.13
N SER A 79 -0.43 -18.68 -3.72
CA SER A 79 -1.44 -17.81 -3.15
C SER A 79 -2.02 -18.38 -1.86
N ARG A 80 -2.51 -17.52 -0.99
CA ARG A 80 -3.19 -17.93 0.26
C ARG A 80 -4.39 -18.85 0.01
N PHE A 81 -5.09 -18.65 -1.08
CA PHE A 81 -6.25 -19.45 -1.45
C PHE A 81 -5.90 -20.92 -1.78
N LEU A 82 -4.71 -21.17 -2.34
CA LEU A 82 -4.29 -22.52 -2.76
C LEU A 82 -3.35 -23.18 -1.75
N ASN A 83 -2.08 -22.83 -1.78
CA ASN A 83 -1.02 -23.53 -1.05
C ASN A 83 -0.03 -22.59 -0.34
N GLY A 84 -0.36 -21.31 -0.22
CA GLY A 84 0.50 -20.29 0.42
C GLY A 84 0.02 -19.83 1.80
N THR A 85 -1.01 -20.47 2.41
CA THR A 85 -1.43 -20.14 3.76
C THR A 85 -0.55 -20.88 4.77
N LEU A 86 0.22 -20.14 5.55
CA LEU A 86 1.03 -20.61 6.66
C LEU A 86 0.25 -20.54 7.98
N ASP A 87 0.67 -21.33 8.98
CA ASP A 87 0.18 -21.21 10.37
C ASP A 87 0.38 -19.78 10.92
N LEU A 88 1.49 -19.10 10.54
CA LEU A 88 1.78 -17.72 10.88
C LEU A 88 0.69 -16.75 10.40
N HIS A 89 0.15 -16.93 9.20
CA HIS A 89 -0.95 -16.09 8.71
C HIS A 89 -2.21 -16.26 9.56
N VAL A 90 -2.56 -17.52 9.86
CA VAL A 90 -3.75 -17.85 10.65
C VAL A 90 -3.64 -17.30 12.08
N GLN A 91 -2.45 -17.42 12.68
CA GLN A 91 -2.18 -16.88 14.01
C GLN A 91 -2.28 -15.34 14.01
N LEU A 92 -1.66 -14.67 13.05
CA LEU A 92 -1.72 -13.20 12.92
C LEU A 92 -3.16 -12.71 12.80
N GLU A 93 -3.99 -13.37 11.98
CA GLU A 93 -5.38 -12.99 11.79
C GLU A 93 -6.20 -13.15 13.08
N LYS A 94 -5.99 -14.22 13.83
CA LYS A 94 -6.63 -14.41 15.16
C LYS A 94 -6.21 -13.35 16.17
N GLU A 95 -4.93 -13.03 16.23
CA GLU A 95 -4.41 -12.00 17.13
C GLU A 95 -4.91 -10.60 16.76
N LEU A 96 -4.96 -10.28 15.46
CA LEU A 96 -5.52 -9.02 14.99
C LEU A 96 -7.03 -8.91 15.27
N ALA A 97 -7.80 -9.97 15.04
CA ALA A 97 -9.22 -10.00 15.38
C ALA A 97 -9.45 -9.74 16.87
N ALA A 98 -8.69 -10.42 17.73
CA ALA A 98 -8.75 -10.23 19.18
C ALA A 98 -8.36 -8.81 19.59
N PHE A 99 -7.29 -8.26 18.98
CA PHE A 99 -6.80 -6.91 19.27
C PHE A 99 -7.84 -5.82 18.95
N VAL A 100 -8.55 -5.96 17.83
CA VAL A 100 -9.58 -4.98 17.41
C VAL A 100 -10.98 -5.31 17.92
N GLY A 101 -11.15 -6.40 18.70
CA GLY A 101 -12.43 -6.83 19.26
C GLY A 101 -13.44 -7.28 18.21
N LYS A 102 -12.98 -8.02 17.20
CA LYS A 102 -13.79 -8.61 16.13
C LYS A 102 -13.68 -10.13 16.15
N ASP A 103 -14.67 -10.80 15.57
CA ASP A 103 -14.69 -12.27 15.52
C ASP A 103 -13.62 -12.84 14.61
N GLU A 104 -13.38 -12.18 13.49
CA GLU A 104 -12.44 -12.60 12.45
C GLU A 104 -11.66 -11.40 11.87
N ALA A 105 -10.48 -11.67 11.31
CA ALA A 105 -9.71 -10.74 10.52
C ALA A 105 -9.15 -11.41 9.27
N LEU A 106 -9.00 -10.67 8.21
CA LEU A 106 -8.32 -11.10 6.99
C LEU A 106 -7.18 -10.16 6.67
N CYS A 107 -5.96 -10.70 6.59
CA CYS A 107 -4.76 -9.93 6.35
C CYS A 107 -4.43 -9.87 4.84
N PHE A 108 -4.18 -8.67 4.36
CA PHE A 108 -3.70 -8.40 3.00
C PHE A 108 -2.27 -7.86 3.05
N SER A 109 -1.52 -8.04 1.98
CA SER A 109 -0.12 -7.58 1.90
C SER A 109 0.02 -6.06 1.90
N THR A 110 -0.99 -5.31 1.46
CA THR A 110 -0.99 -3.84 1.46
C THR A 110 -2.40 -3.29 1.63
N GLY A 111 -2.53 -2.05 2.14
CA GLY A 111 -3.81 -1.33 2.18
C GLY A 111 -4.40 -1.10 0.78
N PHE A 112 -3.55 -0.99 -0.24
CA PHE A 112 -4.02 -0.89 -1.63
C PHE A 112 -4.78 -2.15 -2.04
N THR A 113 -4.24 -3.33 -1.76
CA THR A 113 -4.90 -4.62 -2.07
C THR A 113 -6.15 -4.85 -1.23
N VAL A 114 -6.23 -4.30 0.00
CA VAL A 114 -7.46 -4.31 0.80
C VAL A 114 -8.59 -3.63 0.01
N ASN A 115 -8.43 -2.38 -0.38
CA ASN A 115 -9.47 -1.63 -1.07
C ASN A 115 -9.81 -2.22 -2.44
N SER A 116 -8.80 -2.68 -3.19
CA SER A 116 -8.99 -3.31 -4.50
C SER A 116 -9.67 -4.68 -4.42
N GLY A 117 -9.58 -5.37 -3.30
CA GLY A 117 -10.20 -6.68 -3.07
C GLY A 117 -11.57 -6.57 -2.40
N VAL A 118 -11.67 -5.81 -1.31
CA VAL A 118 -12.88 -5.77 -0.47
C VAL A 118 -14.03 -5.01 -1.15
N ILE A 119 -13.76 -3.86 -1.76
CA ILE A 119 -14.81 -3.05 -2.38
C ILE A 119 -15.56 -3.84 -3.45
N PRO A 120 -14.91 -4.42 -4.49
CA PRO A 120 -15.63 -5.18 -5.51
C PRO A 120 -16.18 -6.52 -5.00
N ALA A 121 -15.67 -7.07 -3.89
CA ALA A 121 -16.21 -8.30 -3.31
C ALA A 121 -17.53 -8.09 -2.56
N LEU A 122 -17.75 -6.87 -2.03
CA LEU A 122 -18.93 -6.52 -1.23
C LEU A 122 -20.03 -5.78 -2.04
N THR A 123 -19.74 -5.38 -3.28
CA THR A 123 -20.66 -4.55 -4.06
C THR A 123 -20.87 -5.11 -5.45
N ASP A 124 -22.11 -5.02 -5.95
CA ASP A 124 -22.51 -5.46 -7.28
C ASP A 124 -23.28 -4.38 -8.06
N ARG A 125 -23.91 -4.77 -9.16
CA ARG A 125 -24.63 -3.85 -10.07
C ARG A 125 -25.86 -3.18 -9.45
N ASN A 126 -26.38 -3.70 -8.34
CA ASN A 126 -27.56 -3.19 -7.66
C ASN A 126 -27.17 -2.24 -6.51
N ASP A 127 -25.90 -2.13 -6.21
CA ASP A 127 -25.39 -1.30 -5.12
C ASP A 127 -24.95 0.08 -5.61
N TYR A 128 -24.93 1.01 -4.65
CA TYR A 128 -24.37 2.34 -4.83
C TYR A 128 -23.15 2.52 -3.93
N ILE A 129 -22.07 3.07 -4.50
CA ILE A 129 -20.92 3.52 -3.74
C ILE A 129 -20.94 5.04 -3.72
N ILE A 130 -21.17 5.62 -2.54
CA ILE A 130 -21.06 7.06 -2.30
C ILE A 130 -19.61 7.32 -1.89
N CYS A 131 -18.92 8.19 -2.58
CA CYS A 131 -17.48 8.37 -2.44
C CYS A 131 -17.07 9.85 -2.51
N ASP A 132 -16.09 10.19 -1.70
CA ASP A 132 -15.43 11.48 -1.74
C ASP A 132 -14.69 11.69 -3.07
N ASP A 133 -14.65 12.90 -3.60
CA ASP A 133 -13.97 13.20 -4.88
C ASP A 133 -12.45 13.19 -4.75
N ARG A 134 -11.90 13.17 -3.52
CA ARG A 134 -10.47 13.08 -3.19
C ARG A 134 -10.06 11.79 -2.49
N ASP A 135 -10.83 10.73 -2.67
CA ASP A 135 -10.47 9.41 -2.16
C ASP A 135 -9.06 9.00 -2.59
N HIS A 136 -8.41 8.22 -1.73
CA HIS A 136 -7.13 7.61 -2.06
C HIS A 136 -7.22 6.76 -3.34
N ALA A 137 -6.14 6.71 -4.13
CA ALA A 137 -6.09 6.00 -5.41
C ALA A 137 -6.56 4.54 -5.32
N SER A 138 -6.27 3.84 -4.22
CA SER A 138 -6.72 2.45 -4.02
C SER A 138 -8.24 2.30 -3.90
N ILE A 139 -8.92 3.29 -3.31
CA ILE A 139 -10.40 3.33 -3.23
C ILE A 139 -10.96 3.59 -4.63
N VAL A 140 -10.36 4.54 -5.36
CA VAL A 140 -10.73 4.82 -6.75
C VAL A 140 -10.62 3.56 -7.62
N ASP A 141 -9.54 2.81 -7.49
CA ASP A 141 -9.33 1.58 -8.26
C ASP A 141 -10.24 0.45 -7.78
N GLY A 142 -10.42 0.28 -6.47
CA GLY A 142 -11.34 -0.71 -5.90
C GLY A 142 -12.78 -0.51 -6.41
N ARG A 143 -13.28 0.74 -6.41
CA ARG A 143 -14.63 1.01 -6.92
C ARG A 143 -14.75 0.89 -8.45
N ARG A 144 -13.66 1.09 -9.20
CA ARG A 144 -13.63 0.83 -10.66
C ARG A 144 -13.71 -0.66 -10.99
N LEU A 145 -13.19 -1.52 -10.11
CA LEU A 145 -13.31 -2.97 -10.24
C LEU A 145 -14.71 -3.49 -9.88
N SER A 146 -15.47 -2.73 -9.10
CA SER A 146 -16.89 -3.00 -8.84
C SER A 146 -17.76 -2.61 -10.03
N PHE A 147 -18.84 -3.34 -10.24
CA PHE A 147 -19.86 -2.99 -11.22
C PHE A 147 -20.97 -2.07 -10.66
N SER A 148 -20.83 -1.62 -9.40
CA SER A 148 -21.77 -0.75 -8.72
C SER A 148 -21.89 0.64 -9.35
N GLN A 149 -23.00 1.32 -9.09
CA GLN A 149 -23.17 2.72 -9.44
C GLN A 149 -22.37 3.61 -8.48
N GLN A 150 -21.66 4.62 -9.01
CA GLN A 150 -20.80 5.48 -8.24
C GLN A 150 -21.35 6.90 -8.18
N LEU A 151 -21.58 7.38 -6.97
CA LEU A 151 -21.99 8.76 -6.68
C LEU A 151 -20.85 9.46 -5.96
N LYS A 152 -20.39 10.58 -6.50
CA LYS A 152 -19.30 11.37 -5.91
C LYS A 152 -19.87 12.62 -5.27
N TYR A 153 -19.35 12.96 -4.11
CA TYR A 153 -19.56 14.24 -3.46
C TYR A 153 -18.26 15.02 -3.32
N LYS A 154 -18.34 16.33 -3.21
CA LYS A 154 -17.21 17.22 -3.05
C LYS A 154 -16.53 17.00 -1.72
N HIS A 155 -15.22 16.99 -1.72
CA HIS A 155 -14.41 16.74 -0.53
C HIS A 155 -14.86 17.60 0.66
N ASN A 156 -15.20 16.90 1.76
CA ASN A 156 -15.63 17.51 3.03
C ASN A 156 -16.85 18.44 2.92
N ASP A 157 -17.68 18.29 1.91
CA ASP A 157 -18.92 19.04 1.71
C ASP A 157 -20.13 18.18 2.14
N MET A 158 -20.59 18.38 3.37
CA MET A 158 -21.70 17.62 3.95
C MET A 158 -23.06 18.01 3.36
N ALA A 159 -23.18 19.14 2.67
CA ALA A 159 -24.40 19.56 1.99
C ALA A 159 -24.51 18.92 0.59
N ASP A 160 -23.38 18.59 -0.03
CA ASP A 160 -23.32 17.88 -1.30
C ASP A 160 -23.52 16.37 -1.10
N LEU A 161 -23.13 15.81 0.05
CA LEU A 161 -23.37 14.43 0.48
C LEU A 161 -24.83 14.20 0.82
#